data_d6b420b44d8dcf3e999773d42ba89c5c
#
_entry.id   d6b420b44d8dcf3e999773d42ba89c5c
#
_cell.length_a   1.000
_cell.length_b   1.000
_cell.length_c   1.000
_cell.angle_alpha   90.00
_cell.angle_beta   90.00
_cell.angle_gamma   90.00
#
_symmetry.space_group_name_H-M   'P 1'
#
loop_
_entity.id
_entity.type
_entity.pdbx_description
1 polymer ?
#
loop_
_entity_poly.entity_id
_entity_poly.type
_entity_poly.pdbx_seq_one_letter_code
_entity_poly.pdbx_strand_id
1 'polypeptide(L)'
;MVVSAAGCAGKSSPGSADPKADAVVFEDRLTVDENDDKSPLRIPPAQLPAAGDCRLWFPGKPIREQPPAGACAQVEPTAPPESWVLYRPRQDRRLIHVRIVDPDRAGVITKVRVYDAERGTYLGTKQRRS
;
A
#
# COMPACT_ATOMS: atom_id res chain seq x y z
N MET A 1 41.30 -17.72 9.23
CA MET A 1 40.78 -17.57 9.28
C MET A 1 39.72 -17.20 9.30
N VAL A 2 39.70 -17.28 9.37
CA VAL A 2 38.74 -17.07 9.37
C VAL A 2 37.81 -16.54 9.26
N VAL A 3 37.75 -16.57 9.31
CA VAL A 3 36.93 -16.12 9.23
C VAL A 3 35.98 -15.64 9.07
N SER A 4 36.06 -15.75 9.01
CA SER A 4 35.29 -15.32 8.88
C SER A 4 34.38 -14.91 8.75
N ALA A 5 34.39 -15.06 8.71
CA ALA A 5 33.61 -14.68 8.58
C ALA A 5 32.75 -14.30 8.55
N ALA A 6 32.90 -14.46 8.60
CA ALA A 6 32.07 -14.06 8.68
C ALA A 6 31.29 -13.49 8.60
N GLY A 7 31.37 -13.54 8.46
CA GLY A 7 30.58 -12.95 8.36
C GLY A 7 29.65 -12.70 8.24
N CYS A 8 29.81 -12.98 8.28
CA CYS A 8 28.96 -12.70 8.07
C CYS A 8 28.11 -12.33 7.99
N ALA A 9 28.34 -12.46 7.82
CA ALA A 9 27.55 -12.06 7.65
C ALA A 9 26.72 -11.68 7.69
N GLY A 10 26.80 -11.75 7.63
CA GLY A 10 26.04 -11.33 7.53
C GLY A 10 25.20 -10.98 7.69
N LYS A 11 25.19 -11.03 7.80
CA LYS A 11 24.37 -10.52 7.97
C LYS A 11 23.59 -10.03 7.89
N SER A 12 23.65 -10.26 7.73
CA SER A 12 22.94 -9.77 7.60
C SER A 12 22.14 -9.48 7.49
N SER A 13 22.09 -9.62 7.49
CA SER A 13 21.28 -9.32 7.38
C SER A 13 20.52 -9.10 6.97
N PRO A 14 20.63 -9.42 7.02
CA PRO A 14 19.73 -9.28 6.17
C PRO A 14 18.64 -8.65 5.93
N GLY A 15 18.12 -8.61 6.26
CA GLY A 15 17.00 -8.15 5.90
C GLY A 15 17.07 -6.93 5.27
N SER A 16 17.78 -6.70 5.75
CA SER A 16 17.82 -5.67 5.37
C SER A 16 18.01 -5.47 4.20
N ALA A 17 18.07 -6.29 3.99
CA ALA A 17 18.46 -6.30 2.68
C ALA A 17 17.49 -5.74 1.73
N ASP A 18 16.28 -5.59 2.08
CA ASP A 18 15.32 -4.98 1.19
C ASP A 18 15.29 -3.47 1.38
N PRO A 19 15.96 -2.72 0.53
CA PRO A 19 15.98 -1.27 0.68
C PRO A 19 14.62 -0.62 0.52
N LYS A 20 13.69 -1.26 -0.17
CA LYS A 20 12.35 -0.70 -0.30
C LYS A 20 11.61 -0.74 1.02
N ALA A 21 11.71 -1.84 1.72
CA ALA A 21 11.06 -1.95 3.01
C ALA A 21 11.61 -0.93 3.98
N ASP A 22 12.90 -0.67 3.90
CA ASP A 22 13.54 0.29 4.78
C ASP A 22 13.21 1.72 4.40
N ALA A 23 13.01 1.96 3.11
CA ALA A 23 12.81 3.32 2.62
C ALA A 23 11.44 3.87 2.91
N VAL A 24 10.43 3.00 3.06
CA VAL A 24 9.05 3.44 3.20
C VAL A 24 8.43 2.82 4.43
N VAL A 25 8.32 3.62 5.48
CA VAL A 25 7.70 3.20 6.73
C VAL A 25 6.53 4.11 6.99
N PHE A 26 5.36 3.53 7.20
CA PHE A 26 4.16 4.25 7.54
C PHE A 26 3.83 4.05 9.00
N GLU A 27 3.30 5.08 9.62
CA GLU A 27 2.89 4.99 11.01
C GLU A 27 1.66 4.12 11.14
N ASP A 28 1.58 3.36 12.22
CA ASP A 28 0.40 2.53 12.46
C ASP A 28 -0.80 3.35 12.83
N ARG A 29 -0.56 4.53 13.38
CA ARG A 29 -1.64 5.36 13.88
C ARG A 29 -2.35 6.05 12.73
N LEU A 30 -3.67 6.01 12.77
CA LEU A 30 -4.49 6.74 11.82
C LEU A 30 -4.65 8.17 12.28
N THR A 31 -4.55 9.10 11.35
CA THR A 31 -4.81 10.51 11.61
C THR A 31 -5.89 10.99 10.66
N VAL A 32 -6.64 12.00 11.11
CA VAL A 32 -7.64 12.63 10.26
C VAL A 32 -7.31 14.10 10.21
N ASP A 33 -6.85 14.55 9.06
CA ASP A 33 -6.54 15.95 8.84
C ASP A 33 -7.80 16.65 8.35
N GLU A 34 -8.04 17.85 8.84
CA GLU A 34 -9.21 18.61 8.41
C GLU A 34 -9.20 18.89 6.92
N ASN A 35 -8.02 18.95 6.33
CA ASN A 35 -7.88 19.22 4.91
C ASN A 35 -7.94 17.97 4.06
N ASP A 36 -8.01 16.78 4.68
CA ASP A 36 -8.11 15.53 3.94
C ASP A 36 -9.48 15.41 3.31
N ASP A 37 -9.50 14.77 2.13
CA ASP A 37 -10.75 14.41 1.50
C ASP A 37 -11.34 13.21 2.24
N LYS A 38 -12.42 13.45 2.98
CA LYS A 38 -13.07 12.44 3.80
C LYS A 38 -14.20 11.74 3.07
N SER A 39 -14.27 11.91 1.77
CA SER A 39 -15.29 11.25 0.98
C SER A 39 -15.17 9.73 1.06
N PRO A 40 -16.30 9.03 0.97
CA PRO A 40 -16.25 7.57 1.01
C PRO A 40 -15.53 7.00 -0.21
N LEU A 41 -14.99 5.80 -0.02
CA LEU A 41 -14.42 5.04 -1.11
C LEU A 41 -15.56 4.60 -2.02
N ARG A 42 -15.45 4.91 -3.31
CA ARG A 42 -16.54 4.63 -4.26
C ARG A 42 -16.26 3.41 -5.11
N ILE A 43 -15.59 2.45 -4.52
CA ILE A 43 -15.28 1.18 -5.18
C ILE A 43 -16.18 0.12 -4.57
N PRO A 44 -16.98 -0.59 -5.40
CA PRO A 44 -17.86 -1.63 -4.86
C PRO A 44 -17.04 -2.72 -4.15
N PRO A 45 -17.57 -3.30 -3.07
CA PRO A 45 -16.83 -4.33 -2.33
C PRO A 45 -16.39 -5.51 -3.19
N ALA A 46 -17.17 -5.86 -4.21
CA ALA A 46 -16.83 -6.97 -5.10
C ALA A 46 -15.57 -6.71 -5.93
N GLN A 47 -15.13 -5.45 -6.02
CA GLN A 47 -13.95 -5.08 -6.79
C GLN A 47 -12.69 -5.00 -5.92
N LEU A 48 -12.85 -5.13 -4.62
CA LEU A 48 -11.70 -5.04 -3.71
C LEU A 48 -10.89 -6.33 -3.73
N PRO A 49 -9.58 -6.25 -3.50
CA PRO A 49 -8.76 -7.47 -3.52
C PRO A 49 -9.06 -8.37 -2.33
N ALA A 50 -8.69 -9.64 -2.46
CA ALA A 50 -8.79 -10.58 -1.37
C ALA A 50 -7.77 -10.22 -0.29
N ALA A 51 -7.96 -10.80 0.90
CA ALA A 51 -7.07 -10.55 2.02
C ALA A 51 -5.63 -10.89 1.64
N GLY A 52 -4.72 -9.95 1.83
CA GLY A 52 -3.31 -10.12 1.52
C GLY A 52 -2.94 -9.78 0.09
N ASP A 53 -3.92 -9.55 -0.78
CA ASP A 53 -3.66 -9.20 -2.18
C ASP A 53 -3.74 -7.69 -2.40
N CYS A 54 -3.23 -7.28 -3.54
CA CYS A 54 -3.28 -5.89 -3.98
C CYS A 54 -3.98 -5.79 -5.32
N ARG A 55 -4.51 -4.61 -5.61
CA ARG A 55 -5.09 -4.33 -6.91
C ARG A 55 -4.75 -2.91 -7.32
N LEU A 56 -4.20 -2.78 -8.51
CA LEU A 56 -3.94 -1.45 -9.07
C LEU A 56 -5.28 -0.83 -9.48
N TRP A 57 -5.45 0.44 -9.16
CA TRP A 57 -6.69 1.14 -9.44
C TRP A 57 -6.39 2.50 -10.05
N PHE A 58 -7.07 2.80 -11.15
CA PHE A 58 -6.95 4.09 -11.82
C PHE A 58 -8.20 4.92 -11.53
N PRO A 59 -8.10 5.91 -10.64
CA PRO A 59 -9.27 6.75 -10.35
C PRO A 59 -9.79 7.40 -11.63
N GLY A 60 -11.10 7.39 -11.77
CA GLY A 60 -11.74 7.99 -12.93
C GLY A 60 -11.98 7.06 -14.09
N LYS A 61 -11.40 5.87 -14.07
CA LYS A 61 -11.68 4.89 -15.12
C LYS A 61 -12.79 3.96 -14.69
N PRO A 62 -13.59 3.46 -15.64
CA PRO A 62 -14.66 2.51 -15.30
C PRO A 62 -14.10 1.18 -14.80
N ILE A 63 -14.95 0.46 -14.07
CA ILE A 63 -14.53 -0.80 -13.43
C ILE A 63 -13.95 -1.78 -14.43
N ARG A 64 -14.58 -1.90 -15.60
CA ARG A 64 -14.15 -2.89 -16.59
C ARG A 64 -12.75 -2.61 -17.16
N GLU A 65 -12.24 -1.40 -16.97
CA GLU A 65 -10.91 -1.03 -17.46
C GLU A 65 -9.85 -1.14 -16.38
N GLN A 66 -10.23 -1.54 -15.16
CA GLN A 66 -9.27 -1.67 -14.08
C GLN A 66 -8.55 -3.02 -14.18
N PRO A 67 -7.25 -3.07 -13.89
CA PRO A 67 -6.53 -4.34 -13.92
C PRO A 67 -7.01 -5.27 -12.82
N PRO A 68 -6.77 -6.58 -12.96
CA PRO A 68 -7.16 -7.52 -11.92
C PRO A 68 -6.27 -7.44 -10.69
N ALA A 69 -6.76 -8.00 -9.59
CA ALA A 69 -6.00 -8.12 -8.36
C ALA A 69 -4.87 -9.14 -8.53
N GLY A 70 -3.84 -9.01 -7.72
CA GLY A 70 -2.72 -9.92 -7.74
C GLY A 70 -1.84 -9.74 -6.52
N ALA A 71 -0.66 -10.36 -6.56
CA ALA A 71 0.28 -10.27 -5.47
C ALA A 71 0.82 -8.85 -5.35
N CYS A 72 0.89 -8.37 -4.10
CA CYS A 72 1.34 -6.99 -3.87
C CYS A 72 2.75 -6.75 -4.39
N ALA A 73 3.62 -7.76 -4.30
CA ALA A 73 4.99 -7.60 -4.78
C ALA A 73 5.06 -7.37 -6.29
N GLN A 74 4.04 -7.79 -7.02
CA GLN A 74 3.98 -7.58 -8.47
C GLN A 74 3.22 -6.31 -8.84
N VAL A 75 2.22 -5.95 -8.04
CA VAL A 75 1.34 -4.83 -8.37
C VAL A 75 1.97 -3.50 -7.99
N GLU A 76 2.48 -3.40 -6.78
CA GLU A 76 2.91 -2.12 -6.25
C GLU A 76 4.09 -1.50 -7.00
N PRO A 77 5.15 -2.25 -7.32
CA PRO A 77 6.30 -1.63 -8.00
C PRO A 77 5.98 -1.10 -9.38
N THR A 78 4.93 -1.63 -10.03
CA THR A 78 4.56 -1.22 -11.38
C THR A 78 3.48 -0.14 -11.39
N ALA A 79 3.06 0.33 -10.22
CA ALA A 79 1.96 1.30 -10.14
C ALA A 79 2.39 2.63 -10.75
N PRO A 80 1.68 3.11 -11.78
CA PRO A 80 2.02 4.38 -12.42
C PRO A 80 1.80 5.56 -11.49
N PRO A 81 2.41 6.70 -11.79
CA PRO A 81 2.12 7.92 -11.02
C PRO A 81 0.63 8.22 -11.00
N GLU A 82 0.15 8.72 -9.88
CA GLU A 82 -1.24 9.12 -9.67
C GLU A 82 -2.23 7.97 -9.61
N SER A 83 -1.77 6.72 -9.70
CA SER A 83 -2.65 5.58 -9.49
C SER A 83 -2.76 5.27 -8.00
N TRP A 84 -3.64 4.34 -7.68
CA TRP A 84 -3.81 3.83 -6.32
C TRP A 84 -3.46 2.36 -6.30
N VAL A 85 -2.99 1.87 -5.15
CA VAL A 85 -2.84 0.44 -4.91
C VAL A 85 -3.75 0.07 -3.75
N LEU A 86 -4.76 -0.73 -4.04
CA LEU A 86 -5.70 -1.21 -3.02
C LEU A 86 -5.11 -2.43 -2.35
N TYR A 87 -5.15 -2.47 -1.03
CA TYR A 87 -4.62 -3.60 -0.26
C TYR A 87 -5.58 -3.94 0.87
N ARG A 88 -5.91 -5.23 0.99
CA ARG A 88 -6.73 -5.71 2.10
C ARG A 88 -5.83 -6.44 3.10
N PRO A 89 -5.67 -5.92 4.33
CA PRO A 89 -4.81 -6.58 5.32
C PRO A 89 -5.36 -7.95 5.71
N ARG A 90 -4.45 -8.90 5.88
CA ARG A 90 -4.85 -10.23 6.34
C ARG A 90 -5.32 -10.20 7.78
N GLN A 91 -4.76 -9.31 8.58
CA GLN A 91 -5.08 -9.21 9.99
C GLN A 91 -6.44 -8.59 10.23
N ASP A 92 -6.93 -7.81 9.29
CA ASP A 92 -8.25 -7.18 9.43
C ASP A 92 -8.87 -7.00 8.05
N ARG A 93 -9.68 -7.97 7.66
CA ARG A 93 -10.32 -7.98 6.34
C ARG A 93 -11.42 -6.95 6.20
N ARG A 94 -11.79 -6.31 7.29
CA ARG A 94 -12.82 -5.28 7.25
C ARG A 94 -12.26 -3.95 6.76
N LEU A 95 -10.95 -3.86 6.60
CA LEU A 95 -10.31 -2.63 6.18
C LEU A 95 -9.80 -2.76 4.75
N ILE A 96 -9.74 -1.62 4.08
CA ILE A 96 -9.06 -1.49 2.81
C ILE A 96 -8.05 -0.35 2.94
N HIS A 97 -6.81 -0.63 2.57
CA HIS A 97 -5.78 0.40 2.53
C HIS A 97 -5.62 0.87 1.09
N VAL A 98 -5.80 2.16 0.88
CA VAL A 98 -5.60 2.76 -0.44
C VAL A 98 -4.25 3.47 -0.39
N ARG A 99 -3.27 2.88 -1.05
CA ARG A 99 -1.92 3.43 -1.13
C ARG A 99 -1.86 4.39 -2.29
N ILE A 100 -1.60 5.65 -1.99
CA ILE A 100 -1.58 6.70 -3.01
C ILE A 100 -0.20 6.78 -3.61
N VAL A 101 -0.11 6.61 -4.93
CA VAL A 101 1.16 6.66 -5.62
C VAL A 101 1.52 8.11 -5.90
N ASP A 102 2.80 8.42 -5.74
CA ASP A 102 3.33 9.76 -5.97
C ASP A 102 2.96 10.23 -7.38
N PRO A 103 2.51 11.47 -7.55
CA PRO A 103 2.11 11.96 -8.88
C PRO A 103 3.26 12.05 -9.88
N ASP A 104 4.50 12.00 -9.40
CA ASP A 104 5.66 12.14 -10.28
C ASP A 104 6.53 10.90 -10.35
N ARG A 105 6.31 9.91 -9.46
CA ARG A 105 7.20 8.75 -9.39
C ARG A 105 6.41 7.46 -9.27
N ALA A 106 6.56 6.60 -10.26
CA ALA A 106 5.91 5.29 -10.27
C ALA A 106 6.39 4.46 -9.08
N GLY A 107 5.48 3.71 -8.49
CA GLY A 107 5.80 2.77 -7.43
C GLY A 107 6.12 3.38 -6.07
N VAL A 108 6.06 4.70 -5.95
CA VAL A 108 6.37 5.38 -4.69
C VAL A 108 5.08 5.77 -3.99
N ILE A 109 4.88 5.24 -2.78
CA ILE A 109 3.67 5.49 -2.00
C ILE A 109 3.89 6.70 -1.12
N THR A 110 3.00 7.68 -1.20
CA THR A 110 3.13 8.91 -0.41
C THR A 110 2.31 8.86 0.87
N LYS A 111 1.16 8.19 0.84
CA LYS A 111 0.34 8.03 2.03
C LYS A 111 -0.60 6.87 1.83
N VAL A 112 -1.18 6.39 2.93
CA VAL A 112 -2.12 5.28 2.90
C VAL A 112 -3.42 5.74 3.55
N ARG A 113 -4.51 5.72 2.78
CA ARG A 113 -5.84 6.04 3.31
C ARG A 113 -6.54 4.75 3.66
N VAL A 114 -7.20 4.73 4.80
CA VAL A 114 -7.84 3.52 5.30
C VAL A 114 -9.35 3.70 5.29
N TYR A 115 -10.05 2.71 4.75
CA TYR A 115 -11.50 2.73 4.61
C TYR A 115 -12.10 1.44 5.13
N ASP A 116 -13.39 1.50 5.48
CA ASP A 116 -14.18 0.32 5.78
C ASP A 116 -14.44 -0.41 4.46
N ALA A 117 -14.14 -1.72 4.43
CA ALA A 117 -14.22 -2.48 3.19
C ALA A 117 -15.65 -2.67 2.70
N GLU A 118 -16.62 -2.73 3.62
CA GLU A 118 -18.02 -2.95 3.24
C GLU A 118 -18.72 -1.65 2.88
N ARG A 119 -18.50 -0.63 3.71
CA ARG A 119 -19.26 0.62 3.59
C ARG A 119 -18.52 1.71 2.84
N GLY A 120 -17.21 1.56 2.70
CA GLY A 120 -16.39 2.58 2.07
C GLY A 120 -16.15 3.80 2.95
N THR A 121 -16.50 3.74 4.22
CA THR A 121 -16.32 4.87 5.12
C THR A 121 -14.85 5.17 5.32
N TYR A 122 -14.48 6.44 5.19
CA TYR A 122 -13.11 6.87 5.45
C TYR A 122 -12.83 6.81 6.95
N LEU A 123 -11.76 6.11 7.32
CA LEU A 123 -11.40 5.91 8.72
C LEU A 123 -10.18 6.71 9.15
N GLY A 124 -9.34 7.11 8.22
CA GLY A 124 -8.14 7.88 8.55
C GLY A 124 -7.04 7.63 7.56
N THR A 125 -5.90 8.27 7.80
CA THR A 125 -4.75 8.20 6.91
C THR A 125 -3.52 7.83 7.72
N LYS A 126 -2.70 6.93 7.18
CA LYS A 126 -1.39 6.63 7.73
C LYS A 126 -0.37 7.49 7.01
N GLN A 127 0.39 8.26 7.78
CA GLN A 127 1.37 9.15 7.21
C GLN A 127 2.70 8.43 7.03
N ARG A 128 3.44 8.86 6.04
CA ARG A 128 4.77 8.36 5.80
C ARG A 128 5.68 8.87 6.91
N ARG A 129 6.43 7.97 7.52
CA ARG A 129 7.39 8.35 8.55
C ARG A 129 8.63 8.94 7.89
N SER A 130 9.04 10.09 8.36
CA SER A 130 10.21 10.74 7.79
C SER A 130 11.46 10.47 8.61
#